data_053685db640906f7e2a217c8bdb89d86
#
_entry.id   053685db640906f7e2a217c8bdb89d86
#
_cell.length_a   1.000
_cell.length_b   1.000
_cell.length_c   1.000
_cell.angle_alpha   90.00
_cell.angle_beta   90.00
_cell.angle_gamma   90.00
#
_symmetry.space_group_name_H-M   'P 1'
#
loop_
_entity.id
_entity.type
_entity.pdbx_description
1 polymer ?
#
loop_
_entity_poly.entity_id
_entity_poly.type
_entity_poly.pdbx_seq_one_letter_code
_entity_poly.pdbx_strand_id
1 'polypeptide(L)'
;MALVSLRQLLDHAAENSYGLPAFNVNNLEQVKAIMEAADECNSPVIMQGSAGARKYAGEPFLRHLIEAAVEMYPHIPVVMHQDHGASPAVCINAIKSGFSSVMMDGSLMTDGKTPSSFEYNVNVTRQVVEMSHAVGVSVEGELGCLGSLESGHGEKEDGHGAEGVLSHDQLLTDPEEAADFVRKTGVDALAIAIGTSHGAYKFTKPPTGETLAISRIKEIHARIPNTHLVMHGSSSVPQEWLEVINKFGGAMPQTYGVPVAEIVEGIKHGVRKVNIDTDLRMASTGATRRYLAENPKDFDPRKFLAETTKAMKAICKARYEAFGSAGQAGKIKPIALDVMAARYAKGELNPIVK
;
A
#
# COMPACT_ATOMS: atom_id res chain seq x y z
N MET A 1 2.69 -1.49 -23.13
CA MET A 1 3.24 -0.71 -22.00
C MET A 1 3.12 -1.54 -20.74
N ALA A 2 4.14 -1.54 -19.87
CA ALA A 2 4.11 -2.29 -18.63
C ALA A 2 3.28 -1.62 -17.51
N LEU A 3 2.80 -0.38 -17.72
CA LEU A 3 1.87 0.28 -16.79
C LEU A 3 0.46 -0.31 -16.94
N VAL A 4 -0.08 -0.84 -15.85
CA VAL A 4 -1.36 -1.55 -15.81
C VAL A 4 -2.25 -1.02 -14.69
N SER A 5 -3.54 -1.33 -14.73
CA SER A 5 -4.48 -1.00 -13.64
C SER A 5 -4.24 -1.88 -12.42
N LEU A 6 -4.56 -1.37 -11.23
CA LEU A 6 -4.50 -2.16 -9.99
C LEU A 6 -5.43 -3.37 -10.07
N ARG A 7 -6.64 -3.18 -10.59
CA ARG A 7 -7.64 -4.25 -10.76
C ARG A 7 -7.05 -5.46 -11.49
N GLN A 8 -6.30 -5.23 -12.58
CA GLN A 8 -5.68 -6.32 -13.32
C GLN A 8 -4.70 -7.15 -12.48
N LEU A 9 -3.84 -6.48 -11.69
CA LEU A 9 -2.88 -7.19 -10.85
C LEU A 9 -3.56 -7.94 -9.71
N LEU A 10 -4.58 -7.34 -9.10
CA LEU A 10 -5.30 -7.96 -7.99
C LEU A 10 -6.17 -9.13 -8.45
N ASP A 11 -6.80 -9.04 -9.63
CA ASP A 11 -7.53 -10.16 -10.24
C ASP A 11 -6.58 -11.34 -10.47
N HIS A 12 -5.41 -11.11 -11.08
CA HIS A 12 -4.41 -12.16 -11.29
C HIS A 12 -3.91 -12.74 -9.96
N ALA A 13 -3.71 -11.89 -8.94
CA ALA A 13 -3.31 -12.34 -7.61
C ALA A 13 -4.37 -13.24 -6.95
N ALA A 14 -5.65 -12.89 -7.09
CA ALA A 14 -6.75 -13.69 -6.57
C ALA A 14 -6.88 -15.04 -7.30
N GLU A 15 -6.78 -15.05 -8.62
CA GLU A 15 -6.83 -16.26 -9.44
C GLU A 15 -5.67 -17.23 -9.17
N ASN A 16 -4.52 -16.71 -8.73
CA ASN A 16 -3.31 -17.49 -8.47
C ASN A 16 -2.92 -17.58 -6.99
N SER A 17 -3.82 -17.16 -6.07
CA SER A 17 -3.70 -17.31 -4.61
C SER A 17 -2.42 -16.70 -4.00
N TYR A 18 -2.05 -15.47 -4.41
CA TYR A 18 -0.95 -14.72 -3.82
C TYR A 18 -1.36 -13.29 -3.44
N GLY A 19 -0.49 -12.59 -2.72
CA GLY A 19 -0.63 -11.16 -2.40
C GLY A 19 0.49 -10.34 -3.01
N LEU A 20 0.26 -9.03 -3.14
CA LEU A 20 1.20 -8.07 -3.70
C LEU A 20 1.63 -7.07 -2.63
N PRO A 21 2.93 -6.92 -2.37
CA PRO A 21 3.41 -5.77 -1.61
C PRO A 21 3.22 -4.50 -2.45
N ALA A 22 2.67 -3.46 -1.82
CA ALA A 22 2.58 -2.12 -2.37
C ALA A 22 3.56 -1.23 -1.62
N PHE A 23 4.63 -0.83 -2.31
CA PHE A 23 5.72 -0.09 -1.71
C PHE A 23 5.56 1.42 -1.91
N ASN A 24 5.64 2.19 -0.81
CA ASN A 24 5.66 3.64 -0.88
C ASN A 24 7.00 4.14 -1.44
N VAL A 25 6.91 5.12 -2.33
CA VAL A 25 8.08 5.72 -3.01
C VAL A 25 8.13 7.23 -2.79
N ASN A 26 9.31 7.73 -2.46
CA ASN A 26 9.59 9.14 -2.24
C ASN A 26 10.79 9.65 -3.06
N ASN A 27 11.67 8.75 -3.50
CA ASN A 27 12.94 9.10 -4.14
C ASN A 27 13.42 8.02 -5.12
N LEU A 28 14.53 8.32 -5.81
CA LEU A 28 15.14 7.45 -6.80
C LEU A 28 15.59 6.09 -6.21
N GLU A 29 16.17 6.10 -5.02
CA GLU A 29 16.75 4.91 -4.39
C GLU A 29 15.68 3.87 -4.07
N GLN A 30 14.50 4.30 -3.61
CA GLN A 30 13.36 3.42 -3.38
C GLN A 30 12.85 2.82 -4.69
N VAL A 31 12.63 3.63 -5.73
CA VAL A 31 12.18 3.14 -7.04
C VAL A 31 13.15 2.10 -7.61
N LYS A 32 14.47 2.37 -7.54
CA LYS A 32 15.49 1.41 -7.97
C LYS A 32 15.47 0.13 -7.16
N ALA A 33 15.44 0.22 -5.84
CA ALA A 33 15.41 -0.94 -4.95
C ALA A 33 14.21 -1.87 -5.24
N ILE A 34 13.04 -1.28 -5.42
CA ILE A 34 11.79 -2.00 -5.71
C ILE A 34 11.89 -2.71 -7.07
N MET A 35 12.34 -2.00 -8.11
CA MET A 35 12.38 -2.56 -9.46
C MET A 35 13.49 -3.58 -9.65
N GLU A 36 14.69 -3.34 -9.11
CA GLU A 36 15.78 -4.32 -9.13
C GLU A 36 15.40 -5.62 -8.40
N ALA A 37 14.68 -5.52 -7.27
CA ALA A 37 14.14 -6.69 -6.58
C ALA A 37 13.06 -7.40 -7.40
N ALA A 38 12.17 -6.64 -8.04
CA ALA A 38 11.10 -7.18 -8.88
C ALA A 38 11.64 -7.92 -10.10
N ASP A 39 12.68 -7.37 -10.74
CA ASP A 39 13.36 -7.97 -11.87
C ASP A 39 14.01 -9.30 -11.47
N GLU A 40 14.78 -9.32 -10.38
CA GLU A 40 15.40 -10.55 -9.86
C GLU A 40 14.38 -11.63 -9.46
N CYS A 41 13.24 -11.23 -8.92
CA CYS A 41 12.18 -12.15 -8.48
C CYS A 41 11.17 -12.47 -9.60
N ASN A 42 11.21 -11.78 -10.73
CA ASN A 42 10.15 -11.83 -11.75
C ASN A 42 8.77 -11.56 -11.13
N SER A 43 8.65 -10.47 -10.35
CA SER A 43 7.42 -10.08 -9.64
C SER A 43 6.73 -8.89 -10.30
N PRO A 44 5.39 -8.86 -10.42
CA PRO A 44 4.67 -7.63 -10.71
C PRO A 44 4.79 -6.64 -9.55
N VAL A 45 4.61 -5.35 -9.81
CA VAL A 45 4.94 -4.27 -8.88
C VAL A 45 3.75 -3.32 -8.65
N ILE A 46 3.52 -2.94 -7.41
CA ILE A 46 2.71 -1.78 -7.04
C ILE A 46 3.65 -0.76 -6.40
N MET A 47 3.89 0.37 -7.07
CA MET A 47 4.54 1.56 -6.50
C MET A 47 3.46 2.57 -6.13
N GLN A 48 3.50 3.05 -4.90
CA GLN A 48 2.50 4.00 -4.43
C GLN A 48 3.11 5.29 -3.90
N GLY A 49 2.47 6.43 -4.24
CA GLY A 49 2.85 7.75 -3.78
C GLY A 49 1.71 8.43 -3.05
N SER A 50 1.90 8.70 -1.75
CA SER A 50 0.98 9.52 -0.97
C SER A 50 0.97 10.97 -1.43
N ALA A 51 -0.01 11.76 -1.00
CA ALA A 51 0.01 13.22 -1.22
C ALA A 51 1.26 13.86 -0.60
N GLY A 52 1.72 13.35 0.56
CA GLY A 52 2.96 13.78 1.21
C GLY A 52 4.20 13.46 0.39
N ALA A 53 4.31 12.26 -0.15
CA ALA A 53 5.40 11.85 -1.03
C ALA A 53 5.48 12.70 -2.31
N ARG A 54 4.33 12.95 -2.94
CA ARG A 54 4.24 13.79 -4.14
C ARG A 54 4.62 15.25 -3.86
N LYS A 55 4.23 15.76 -2.69
CA LYS A 55 4.63 17.12 -2.25
C LYS A 55 6.13 17.20 -1.95
N TYR A 56 6.69 16.17 -1.28
CA TYR A 56 8.11 16.11 -0.94
C TYR A 56 9.00 16.02 -2.19
N ALA A 57 8.75 15.06 -3.07
CA ALA A 57 9.55 14.85 -4.27
C ALA A 57 9.29 15.91 -5.35
N GLY A 58 8.11 16.52 -5.35
CA GLY A 58 7.56 17.24 -6.49
C GLY A 58 6.85 16.28 -7.45
N GLU A 59 5.58 16.53 -7.71
CA GLU A 59 4.73 15.60 -8.47
C GLU A 59 5.29 15.19 -9.84
N PRO A 60 5.86 16.10 -10.67
CA PRO A 60 6.49 15.72 -11.93
C PRO A 60 7.70 14.79 -11.73
N PHE A 61 8.52 15.03 -10.70
CA PHE A 61 9.69 14.20 -10.44
C PHE A 61 9.30 12.77 -10.05
N LEU A 62 8.36 12.61 -9.12
CA LEU A 62 7.92 11.28 -8.68
C LEU A 62 7.26 10.50 -9.82
N ARG A 63 6.39 11.16 -10.58
CA ARG A 63 5.79 10.59 -11.78
C ARG A 63 6.86 10.07 -12.75
N HIS A 64 7.80 10.92 -13.14
CA HIS A 64 8.83 10.52 -14.12
C HIS A 64 9.81 9.49 -13.59
N LEU A 65 10.06 9.41 -12.29
CA LEU A 65 10.82 8.31 -11.69
C LEU A 65 10.11 6.97 -11.90
N ILE A 66 8.80 6.92 -11.70
CA ILE A 66 8.02 5.70 -11.90
C ILE A 66 7.89 5.38 -13.41
N GLU A 67 7.66 6.40 -14.25
CA GLU A 67 7.61 6.22 -15.72
C GLU A 67 8.96 5.69 -16.24
N ALA A 68 10.09 6.23 -15.78
CA ALA A 68 11.42 5.72 -16.13
C ALA A 68 11.61 4.26 -15.72
N ALA A 69 11.10 3.86 -14.55
CA ALA A 69 11.14 2.46 -14.13
C ALA A 69 10.32 1.55 -15.08
N VAL A 70 9.15 2.00 -15.51
CA VAL A 70 8.32 1.28 -16.51
C VAL A 70 9.05 1.14 -17.85
N GLU A 71 9.79 2.16 -18.28
CA GLU A 71 10.60 2.13 -19.50
C GLU A 71 11.80 1.20 -19.37
N MET A 72 12.50 1.22 -18.23
CA MET A 72 13.70 0.39 -17.99
C MET A 72 13.37 -1.10 -17.83
N TYR A 73 12.17 -1.44 -17.34
CA TYR A 73 11.75 -2.81 -17.06
C TYR A 73 10.43 -3.13 -17.79
N PRO A 74 10.40 -3.13 -19.14
CA PRO A 74 9.18 -3.27 -19.92
C PRO A 74 8.49 -4.65 -19.78
N HIS A 75 9.18 -5.63 -19.22
CA HIS A 75 8.68 -6.99 -18.94
C HIS A 75 8.04 -7.13 -17.55
N ILE A 76 8.17 -6.12 -16.68
CA ILE A 76 7.56 -6.12 -15.34
C ILE A 76 6.27 -5.29 -15.37
N PRO A 77 5.08 -5.89 -15.14
CA PRO A 77 3.85 -5.12 -14.96
C PRO A 77 3.92 -4.25 -13.72
N VAL A 78 3.66 -2.95 -13.89
CA VAL A 78 3.74 -1.93 -12.83
C VAL A 78 2.42 -1.21 -12.70
N VAL A 79 1.95 -1.05 -11.46
CA VAL A 79 0.87 -0.14 -11.08
C VAL A 79 1.47 1.11 -10.46
N MET A 80 1.08 2.27 -10.95
CA MET A 80 1.33 3.57 -10.32
C MET A 80 0.07 3.95 -9.52
N HIS A 81 0.15 3.81 -8.20
CA HIS A 81 -0.97 3.97 -7.28
C HIS A 81 -0.85 5.26 -6.47
N GLN A 82 -1.93 6.04 -6.39
CA GLN A 82 -2.02 7.16 -5.46
C GLN A 82 -2.63 6.64 -4.15
N ASP A 83 -1.84 6.75 -3.09
CA ASP A 83 -2.14 6.31 -1.73
C ASP A 83 -2.81 7.45 -0.94
N HIS A 84 -3.85 7.16 -0.15
CA HIS A 84 -4.62 8.09 0.68
C HIS A 84 -4.99 9.44 0.05
N GLY A 85 -5.97 9.44 -0.84
CA GLY A 85 -6.58 10.66 -1.36
C GLY A 85 -7.62 11.23 -0.40
N ALA A 86 -7.34 12.37 0.24
CA ALA A 86 -8.23 13.03 1.17
C ALA A 86 -9.47 13.68 0.54
N SER A 87 -9.56 13.70 -0.79
CA SER A 87 -10.70 14.25 -1.52
C SER A 87 -10.74 13.77 -2.97
N PRO A 88 -11.90 13.85 -3.64
CA PRO A 88 -12.00 13.55 -5.08
C PRO A 88 -11.02 14.37 -5.93
N ALA A 89 -10.76 15.65 -5.56
CA ALA A 89 -9.82 16.50 -6.28
C ALA A 89 -8.38 15.96 -6.24
N VAL A 90 -7.94 15.38 -5.13
CA VAL A 90 -6.61 14.73 -4.99
C VAL A 90 -6.52 13.53 -5.92
N CYS A 91 -7.55 12.69 -5.97
CA CYS A 91 -7.60 11.51 -6.84
C CYS A 91 -7.58 11.90 -8.34
N ILE A 92 -8.39 12.91 -8.74
CA ILE A 92 -8.42 13.40 -10.11
C ILE A 92 -7.07 13.97 -10.54
N ASN A 93 -6.39 14.71 -9.66
CA ASN A 93 -5.07 15.24 -9.99
C ASN A 93 -4.04 14.13 -10.17
N ALA A 94 -4.11 13.05 -9.39
CA ALA A 94 -3.28 11.88 -9.60
C ALA A 94 -3.57 11.21 -10.97
N ILE A 95 -4.84 11.04 -11.34
CA ILE A 95 -5.22 10.51 -12.66
C ILE A 95 -4.65 11.37 -13.80
N LYS A 96 -4.76 12.69 -13.69
CA LYS A 96 -4.16 13.64 -14.67
C LYS A 96 -2.64 13.50 -14.75
N SER A 97 -2.00 13.11 -13.67
CA SER A 97 -0.56 12.85 -13.60
C SER A 97 -0.18 11.44 -14.07
N GLY A 98 -1.10 10.65 -14.62
CA GLY A 98 -0.83 9.35 -15.22
C GLY A 98 -0.91 8.16 -14.26
N PHE A 99 -1.41 8.34 -13.04
CA PHE A 99 -1.63 7.24 -12.11
C PHE A 99 -2.67 6.26 -12.67
N SER A 100 -2.36 4.97 -12.65
CA SER A 100 -3.24 3.89 -13.12
C SER A 100 -4.18 3.33 -12.06
N SER A 101 -4.03 3.83 -10.82
CA SER A 101 -4.88 3.51 -9.68
C SER A 101 -4.87 4.65 -8.67
N VAL A 102 -6.00 4.85 -7.99
CA VAL A 102 -6.13 5.85 -6.92
C VAL A 102 -6.87 5.25 -5.73
N MET A 103 -6.52 5.71 -4.53
CA MET A 103 -7.29 5.43 -3.32
C MET A 103 -8.05 6.68 -2.91
N MET A 104 -9.37 6.56 -2.75
CA MET A 104 -10.19 7.56 -2.08
C MET A 104 -10.37 7.15 -0.62
N ASP A 105 -9.67 7.82 0.27
CA ASP A 105 -9.84 7.64 1.70
C ASP A 105 -10.96 8.55 2.20
N GLY A 106 -12.19 8.06 2.08
CA GLY A 106 -13.38 8.72 2.60
C GLY A 106 -13.70 8.35 4.04
N SER A 107 -12.90 7.51 4.71
CA SER A 107 -13.04 7.19 6.14
C SER A 107 -12.79 8.40 7.03
N LEU A 108 -12.01 9.36 6.51
CA LEU A 108 -11.74 10.64 7.14
C LEU A 108 -12.35 11.80 6.31
N MET A 109 -12.62 12.91 6.99
CA MET A 109 -12.99 14.15 6.32
C MET A 109 -11.80 14.73 5.53
N THR A 110 -12.04 15.77 4.74
CA THR A 110 -11.01 16.41 3.89
C THR A 110 -9.82 16.98 4.66
N ASP A 111 -9.92 17.11 5.99
CA ASP A 111 -8.80 17.50 6.86
C ASP A 111 -7.79 16.35 7.07
N GLY A 112 -8.14 15.13 6.64
CA GLY A 112 -7.33 13.93 6.80
C GLY A 112 -7.20 13.44 8.24
N LYS A 113 -8.11 13.83 9.15
CA LYS A 113 -8.01 13.59 10.59
C LYS A 113 -9.32 13.20 11.27
N THR A 114 -10.39 13.90 10.91
CA THR A 114 -11.71 13.71 11.52
C THR A 114 -12.40 12.52 10.90
N PRO A 115 -12.78 11.46 11.68
CA PRO A 115 -13.57 10.36 11.16
C PRO A 115 -14.86 10.85 10.50
N SER A 116 -15.16 10.31 9.32
CA SER A 116 -16.32 10.69 8.54
C SER A 116 -17.54 9.82 8.83
N SER A 117 -18.71 10.16 8.28
CA SER A 117 -19.85 9.27 8.25
C SER A 117 -19.78 8.27 7.09
N PHE A 118 -20.45 7.13 7.24
CA PHE A 118 -20.58 6.14 6.17
C PHE A 118 -21.14 6.74 4.87
N GLU A 119 -22.16 7.59 4.98
CA GLU A 119 -22.77 8.25 3.81
C GLU A 119 -21.82 9.21 3.11
N TYR A 120 -21.03 9.98 3.86
CA TYR A 120 -19.99 10.82 3.29
C TYR A 120 -18.98 9.98 2.52
N ASN A 121 -18.45 8.91 3.15
CA ASN A 121 -17.49 8.01 2.54
C ASN A 121 -18.03 7.39 1.24
N VAL A 122 -19.25 6.83 1.28
CA VAL A 122 -19.92 6.30 0.08
C VAL A 122 -20.03 7.35 -1.03
N ASN A 123 -20.43 8.58 -0.70
CA ASN A 123 -20.64 9.62 -1.71
C ASN A 123 -19.35 10.04 -2.39
N VAL A 124 -18.29 10.34 -1.64
CA VAL A 124 -17.00 10.78 -2.23
C VAL A 124 -16.30 9.64 -2.97
N THR A 125 -16.37 8.41 -2.45
CA THR A 125 -15.76 7.23 -3.08
C THR A 125 -16.46 6.89 -4.39
N ARG A 126 -17.80 6.86 -4.42
CA ARG A 126 -18.57 6.63 -5.65
C ARG A 126 -18.25 7.67 -6.72
N GLN A 127 -18.14 8.94 -6.36
CA GLN A 127 -17.77 10.00 -7.29
C GLN A 127 -16.40 9.74 -7.93
N VAL A 128 -15.42 9.28 -7.13
CA VAL A 128 -14.09 8.91 -7.64
C VAL A 128 -14.17 7.68 -8.54
N VAL A 129 -14.94 6.66 -8.17
CA VAL A 129 -15.14 5.45 -8.99
C VAL A 129 -15.70 5.79 -10.37
N GLU A 130 -16.78 6.59 -10.43
CA GLU A 130 -17.40 6.98 -11.70
C GLU A 130 -16.40 7.67 -12.65
N MET A 131 -15.58 8.58 -12.12
CA MET A 131 -14.58 9.31 -12.92
C MET A 131 -13.40 8.43 -13.31
N SER A 132 -12.91 7.58 -12.42
CA SER A 132 -11.74 6.73 -12.63
C SER A 132 -12.03 5.61 -13.62
N HIS A 133 -13.14 4.90 -13.43
CA HIS A 133 -13.54 3.80 -14.31
C HIS A 133 -13.79 4.26 -15.74
N ALA A 134 -14.26 5.49 -15.94
CA ALA A 134 -14.45 6.08 -17.28
C ALA A 134 -13.13 6.17 -18.09
N VAL A 135 -11.98 6.16 -17.44
CA VAL A 135 -10.65 6.20 -18.06
C VAL A 135 -9.80 4.97 -17.75
N GLY A 136 -10.41 3.91 -17.21
CA GLY A 136 -9.76 2.62 -16.94
C GLY A 136 -8.85 2.58 -15.72
N VAL A 137 -8.90 3.60 -14.87
CA VAL A 137 -8.16 3.70 -13.62
C VAL A 137 -8.94 2.99 -12.53
N SER A 138 -8.26 2.15 -11.74
CA SER A 138 -8.87 1.42 -10.62
C SER A 138 -8.99 2.28 -9.38
N VAL A 139 -9.97 1.95 -8.52
CA VAL A 139 -10.21 2.65 -7.26
C VAL A 139 -10.14 1.71 -6.07
N GLU A 140 -9.34 2.09 -5.09
CA GLU A 140 -9.36 1.57 -3.74
C GLU A 140 -10.18 2.50 -2.85
N GLY A 141 -11.05 1.93 -2.03
CA GLY A 141 -11.76 2.65 -0.96
C GLY A 141 -11.25 2.21 0.40
N GLU A 142 -11.63 2.93 1.46
CA GLU A 142 -11.33 2.56 2.85
C GLU A 142 -12.59 2.58 3.69
N LEU A 143 -12.75 1.59 4.57
CA LEU A 143 -13.82 1.51 5.53
C LEU A 143 -13.30 1.10 6.92
N GLY A 144 -13.67 1.87 7.93
CA GLY A 144 -13.09 1.85 9.26
C GLY A 144 -11.92 2.82 9.38
N CYS A 145 -11.43 3.04 10.58
CA CYS A 145 -10.29 3.91 10.84
C CYS A 145 -9.08 3.08 11.25
N LEU A 146 -7.93 3.36 10.65
CA LEU A 146 -6.70 2.67 11.00
C LEU A 146 -6.21 3.09 12.39
N GLY A 147 -6.01 2.11 13.25
CA GLY A 147 -5.50 2.31 14.60
C GLY A 147 -5.18 0.98 15.27
N SER A 148 -4.30 1.03 16.26
CA SER A 148 -3.86 -0.14 17.00
C SER A 148 -4.93 -0.61 17.99
N LEU A 149 -5.28 -1.89 17.95
CA LEU A 149 -6.14 -2.51 18.97
C LEU A 149 -5.52 -2.50 20.37
N GLU A 150 -4.17 -2.44 20.48
CA GLU A 150 -3.46 -2.38 21.74
C GLU A 150 -3.63 -1.02 22.45
N SER A 151 -3.51 0.08 21.71
CA SER A 151 -3.51 1.44 22.27
C SER A 151 -4.80 2.23 22.02
N GLY A 152 -5.60 1.82 21.05
CA GLY A 152 -6.76 2.59 20.58
C GLY A 152 -6.40 3.81 19.74
N HIS A 153 -5.11 4.07 19.51
CA HIS A 153 -4.65 5.25 18.78
C HIS A 153 -4.27 4.92 17.34
N GLY A 154 -4.62 5.82 16.42
CA GLY A 154 -4.07 5.86 15.07
C GLY A 154 -2.77 6.65 15.04
N GLU A 155 -1.82 6.25 14.18
CA GLU A 155 -0.66 7.06 13.83
C GLU A 155 -0.85 7.72 12.47
N LYS A 156 -0.33 8.93 12.34
CA LYS A 156 -0.35 9.65 11.08
C LYS A 156 0.81 9.21 10.20
N GLU A 157 0.52 8.99 8.93
CA GLU A 157 1.51 8.86 7.90
C GLU A 157 1.31 9.99 6.88
N ASP A 158 2.35 10.76 6.63
CA ASP A 158 2.33 11.91 5.72
C ASP A 158 1.22 12.95 6.04
N GLY A 159 0.84 13.08 7.33
CA GLY A 159 -0.19 14.00 7.81
C GLY A 159 -1.62 13.48 7.70
N HIS A 160 -1.81 12.21 7.33
CA HIS A 160 -3.09 11.53 7.19
C HIS A 160 -3.25 10.44 8.26
N GLY A 161 -4.36 10.43 8.95
CA GLY A 161 -4.67 9.46 10.02
C GLY A 161 -5.60 10.05 11.06
N ALA A 162 -6.49 9.24 11.62
CA ALA A 162 -7.44 9.64 12.65
C ALA A 162 -6.73 10.18 13.91
N GLU A 163 -7.25 11.26 14.47
CA GLU A 163 -6.74 11.82 15.73
C GLU A 163 -7.63 11.40 16.92
N GLY A 164 -7.00 11.04 18.03
CA GLY A 164 -7.67 10.70 19.28
C GLY A 164 -7.75 9.21 19.56
N VAL A 165 -8.54 8.84 20.57
CA VAL A 165 -8.81 7.44 20.91
C VAL A 165 -10.02 6.97 20.13
N LEU A 166 -9.82 5.95 19.32
CA LEU A 166 -10.86 5.31 18.50
C LEU A 166 -11.58 4.22 19.31
N SER A 167 -12.87 4.06 19.08
CA SER A 167 -13.61 2.93 19.65
C SER A 167 -13.21 1.62 18.97
N HIS A 168 -13.44 0.50 19.66
CA HIS A 168 -13.16 -0.83 19.09
C HIS A 168 -13.91 -1.06 17.77
N ASP A 169 -15.14 -0.56 17.64
CA ASP A 169 -15.95 -0.68 16.40
C ASP A 169 -15.38 0.17 15.27
N GLN A 170 -14.71 1.28 15.56
CA GLN A 170 -14.02 2.09 14.55
C GLN A 170 -12.72 1.44 14.07
N LEU A 171 -12.08 0.62 14.91
CA LEU A 171 -10.81 -0.07 14.63
C LEU A 171 -10.99 -1.39 13.86
N LEU A 172 -12.22 -1.85 13.69
CA LEU A 172 -12.54 -3.09 12.96
C LEU A 172 -13.67 -2.85 11.96
N THR A 173 -13.39 -3.03 10.68
CA THR A 173 -14.41 -2.90 9.63
C THR A 173 -15.54 -3.90 9.83
N ASP A 174 -16.78 -3.43 9.86
CA ASP A 174 -17.96 -4.31 9.94
C ASP A 174 -18.20 -5.01 8.60
N PRO A 175 -18.41 -6.35 8.58
CA PRO A 175 -18.60 -7.11 7.34
C PRO A 175 -19.86 -6.76 6.53
N GLU A 176 -20.96 -6.39 7.19
CA GLU A 176 -22.20 -5.98 6.51
C GLU A 176 -22.07 -4.58 5.93
N GLU A 177 -21.42 -3.66 6.67
CA GLU A 177 -21.09 -2.34 6.14
C GLU A 177 -20.13 -2.43 4.95
N ALA A 178 -19.15 -3.34 4.99
CA ALA A 178 -18.24 -3.58 3.87
C ALA A 178 -19.00 -4.03 2.61
N ALA A 179 -19.97 -4.95 2.74
CA ALA A 179 -20.79 -5.39 1.63
C ALA A 179 -21.68 -4.27 1.09
N ASP A 180 -22.27 -3.46 1.95
CA ASP A 180 -23.08 -2.31 1.55
C ASP A 180 -22.26 -1.22 0.87
N PHE A 181 -21.06 -0.94 1.41
CA PHE A 181 -20.10 0.02 0.85
C PHE A 181 -19.68 -0.36 -0.58
N VAL A 182 -19.22 -1.59 -0.77
CA VAL A 182 -18.79 -2.09 -2.09
C VAL A 182 -19.95 -2.06 -3.10
N ARG A 183 -21.14 -2.47 -2.68
CA ARG A 183 -22.34 -2.44 -3.54
C ARG A 183 -22.69 -1.02 -3.98
N LYS A 184 -22.57 -0.03 -3.07
CA LYS A 184 -22.93 1.38 -3.32
C LYS A 184 -21.88 2.15 -4.10
N THR A 185 -20.61 1.80 -3.91
CA THR A 185 -19.47 2.55 -4.50
C THR A 185 -18.93 1.92 -5.77
N GLY A 186 -18.88 0.58 -5.84
CA GLY A 186 -18.29 -0.15 -6.95
C GLY A 186 -16.76 -0.16 -6.96
N VAL A 187 -16.11 0.02 -5.81
CA VAL A 187 -14.64 -0.01 -5.69
C VAL A 187 -14.05 -1.36 -6.14
N ASP A 188 -12.83 -1.32 -6.68
CA ASP A 188 -12.08 -2.51 -7.12
C ASP A 188 -11.40 -3.20 -5.94
N ALA A 189 -11.00 -2.44 -4.94
CA ALA A 189 -10.35 -2.92 -3.74
C ALA A 189 -10.84 -2.15 -2.52
N LEU A 190 -10.83 -2.81 -1.36
CA LEU A 190 -11.27 -2.23 -0.09
C LEU A 190 -10.16 -2.38 0.96
N ALA A 191 -9.63 -1.26 1.42
CA ALA A 191 -8.81 -1.20 2.62
C ALA A 191 -9.70 -1.37 3.85
N ILE A 192 -9.33 -2.32 4.70
CA ILE A 192 -10.09 -2.71 5.88
C ILE A 192 -9.29 -2.45 7.16
N ALA A 193 -9.97 -1.93 8.17
CA ALA A 193 -9.43 -1.79 9.51
C ALA A 193 -9.48 -3.15 10.22
N ILE A 194 -8.31 -3.65 10.61
CA ILE A 194 -8.11 -4.98 11.21
C ILE A 194 -7.17 -4.94 12.43
N GLY A 195 -7.08 -3.78 13.07
CA GLY A 195 -6.28 -3.57 14.27
C GLY A 195 -4.84 -3.12 14.04
N THR A 196 -4.53 -2.63 12.84
CA THR A 196 -3.21 -2.09 12.48
C THR A 196 -3.23 -0.57 12.36
N SER A 197 -2.13 0.08 12.75
CA SER A 197 -1.91 1.52 12.58
C SER A 197 -0.78 1.81 11.60
N HIS A 198 -0.76 3.01 11.05
CA HIS A 198 0.37 3.52 10.26
C HIS A 198 1.62 3.74 11.15
N GLY A 199 2.75 4.07 10.51
CA GLY A 199 3.98 4.46 11.19
C GLY A 199 4.78 3.28 11.76
N ALA A 200 5.82 3.62 12.54
CA ALA A 200 6.74 2.67 13.12
C ALA A 200 6.32 2.19 14.53
N TYR A 201 5.54 2.97 15.24
CA TYR A 201 5.21 2.73 16.65
C TYR A 201 3.86 2.03 16.81
N LYS A 202 3.78 0.77 16.32
CA LYS A 202 2.52 0.02 16.22
C LYS A 202 2.18 -0.74 17.50
N PHE A 203 3.15 -1.50 18.03
CA PHE A 203 2.95 -2.34 19.20
C PHE A 203 4.10 -2.16 20.18
N THR A 204 3.77 -2.13 21.48
CA THR A 204 4.74 -1.96 22.57
C THR A 204 5.31 -3.27 23.07
N LYS A 205 4.65 -4.39 22.75
CA LYS A 205 5.05 -5.75 23.11
C LYS A 205 5.28 -6.60 21.85
N PRO A 206 6.14 -7.62 21.94
CA PRO A 206 6.29 -8.59 20.87
C PRO A 206 4.93 -9.21 20.50
N PRO A 207 4.60 -9.31 19.20
CA PRO A 207 3.37 -9.95 18.76
C PRO A 207 3.28 -11.40 19.23
N THR A 208 2.08 -11.81 19.69
CA THR A 208 1.84 -13.15 20.24
C THR A 208 1.20 -14.11 19.23
N GLY A 209 1.01 -13.70 17.97
CA GLY A 209 0.39 -14.49 16.91
C GLY A 209 -1.10 -14.22 16.71
N GLU A 210 -1.66 -13.18 17.37
CA GLU A 210 -3.03 -12.72 17.23
C GLU A 210 -3.06 -11.18 17.03
N THR A 211 -2.11 -10.67 16.25
CA THR A 211 -1.97 -9.22 16.01
C THR A 211 -3.05 -8.71 15.08
N LEU A 212 -3.36 -9.50 14.05
CA LEU A 212 -4.39 -9.20 13.06
C LEU A 212 -5.72 -9.87 13.41
N ALA A 213 -6.81 -9.16 13.16
CA ALA A 213 -8.15 -9.72 13.25
C ALA A 213 -8.46 -10.65 12.05
N ILE A 214 -7.77 -11.80 11.97
CA ILE A 214 -7.91 -12.76 10.85
C ILE A 214 -9.35 -13.27 10.68
N SER A 215 -10.10 -13.46 11.77
CA SER A 215 -11.52 -13.82 11.70
C SER A 215 -12.33 -12.76 10.94
N ARG A 216 -12.05 -11.48 11.18
CA ARG A 216 -12.69 -10.35 10.51
C ARG A 216 -12.38 -10.32 9.01
N ILE A 217 -11.14 -10.61 8.60
CA ILE A 217 -10.76 -10.75 7.19
C ILE A 217 -11.60 -11.84 6.52
N LYS A 218 -11.73 -13.01 7.16
CA LYS A 218 -12.55 -14.12 6.65
C LYS A 218 -14.01 -13.75 6.49
N GLU A 219 -14.59 -13.11 7.49
CA GLU A 219 -15.99 -12.67 7.48
C GLU A 219 -16.28 -11.66 6.37
N ILE A 220 -15.39 -10.67 6.20
CA ILE A 220 -15.51 -9.67 5.14
C ILE A 220 -15.37 -10.34 3.76
N HIS A 221 -14.32 -11.14 3.57
CA HIS A 221 -14.08 -11.81 2.29
C HIS A 221 -15.23 -12.74 1.88
N ALA A 222 -15.85 -13.42 2.84
CA ALA A 222 -17.02 -14.27 2.57
C ALA A 222 -18.22 -13.48 2.02
N ARG A 223 -18.37 -12.20 2.38
CA ARG A 223 -19.45 -11.32 1.91
C ARG A 223 -19.15 -10.63 0.59
N ILE A 224 -17.89 -10.29 0.36
CA ILE A 224 -17.44 -9.56 -0.84
C ILE A 224 -16.32 -10.32 -1.59
N PRO A 225 -16.55 -11.58 -2.00
CA PRO A 225 -15.49 -12.44 -2.57
C PRO A 225 -14.90 -11.91 -3.88
N ASN A 226 -15.58 -10.99 -4.56
CA ASN A 226 -15.17 -10.40 -5.84
C ASN A 226 -14.52 -9.00 -5.68
N THR A 227 -14.34 -8.52 -4.45
CA THR A 227 -13.63 -7.28 -4.14
C THR A 227 -12.35 -7.63 -3.38
N HIS A 228 -11.23 -7.08 -3.83
CA HIS A 228 -9.93 -7.40 -3.25
C HIS A 228 -9.71 -6.66 -1.93
N LEU A 229 -9.27 -7.38 -0.91
CA LEU A 229 -8.97 -6.76 0.39
C LEU A 229 -7.55 -6.19 0.41
N VAL A 230 -7.40 -5.04 1.07
CA VAL A 230 -6.14 -4.34 1.24
C VAL A 230 -5.83 -4.20 2.73
N MET A 231 -4.57 -4.44 3.09
CA MET A 231 -4.04 -4.23 4.43
C MET A 231 -3.15 -2.98 4.46
N HIS A 232 -3.56 -1.97 5.22
CA HIS A 232 -2.75 -0.83 5.59
C HIS A 232 -2.05 -1.05 6.94
N GLY A 233 -1.08 -0.19 7.27
CA GLY A 233 -0.35 -0.29 8.54
C GLY A 233 0.42 -1.60 8.74
N SER A 234 0.78 -2.31 7.66
CA SER A 234 1.26 -3.69 7.69
C SER A 234 2.78 -3.85 7.63
N SER A 235 3.55 -2.77 7.77
CA SER A 235 5.01 -2.87 7.91
C SER A 235 5.40 -3.71 9.11
N SER A 236 6.42 -4.54 8.94
CA SER A 236 6.85 -5.51 9.97
C SER A 236 7.80 -4.93 11.03
N VAL A 237 8.29 -3.71 10.81
CA VAL A 237 9.25 -3.03 11.69
C VAL A 237 10.44 -3.96 12.00
N PRO A 238 11.33 -4.20 11.00
CA PRO A 238 12.40 -5.18 11.15
C PRO A 238 13.34 -4.83 12.30
N GLN A 239 13.42 -5.70 13.31
CA GLN A 239 14.17 -5.44 14.55
C GLN A 239 15.67 -5.23 14.28
N GLU A 240 16.22 -5.92 13.29
CA GLU A 240 17.60 -5.72 12.87
C GLU A 240 17.90 -4.27 12.44
N TRP A 241 16.96 -3.61 11.75
CA TRP A 241 17.13 -2.23 11.34
C TRP A 241 16.92 -1.24 12.50
N LEU A 242 16.03 -1.55 13.43
CA LEU A 242 15.88 -0.77 14.67
C LEU A 242 17.17 -0.79 15.48
N GLU A 243 17.78 -1.96 15.65
CA GLU A 243 19.08 -2.13 16.33
C GLU A 243 20.20 -1.36 15.60
N VAL A 244 20.28 -1.48 14.25
CA VAL A 244 21.27 -0.77 13.45
C VAL A 244 21.11 0.74 13.58
N ILE A 245 19.88 1.27 13.47
CA ILE A 245 19.60 2.71 13.62
C ILE A 245 20.11 3.19 14.98
N ASN A 246 19.77 2.49 16.07
CA ASN A 246 20.15 2.90 17.43
C ASN A 246 21.64 2.75 17.69
N LYS A 247 22.28 1.68 17.21
CA LYS A 247 23.71 1.46 17.30
C LYS A 247 24.54 2.59 16.66
N PHE A 248 24.03 3.15 15.57
CA PHE A 248 24.73 4.20 14.81
C PHE A 248 24.13 5.60 15.02
N GLY A 249 23.74 5.91 16.27
CA GLY A 249 23.39 7.25 16.73
C GLY A 249 21.92 7.62 16.55
N GLY A 250 21.03 6.65 16.34
CA GLY A 250 19.59 6.82 16.44
C GLY A 250 19.10 6.70 17.90
N ALA A 251 17.81 7.03 18.09
CA ALA A 251 17.15 6.94 19.39
C ALA A 251 15.67 6.50 19.20
N MET A 252 15.45 5.51 18.35
CA MET A 252 14.10 4.96 18.19
C MET A 252 13.72 4.13 19.42
N PRO A 253 12.53 4.37 20.02
CA PRO A 253 12.04 3.51 21.08
C PRO A 253 11.79 2.09 20.57
N GLN A 254 11.79 1.13 21.49
CA GLN A 254 11.43 -0.25 21.17
C GLN A 254 9.99 -0.32 20.66
N THR A 255 9.79 -0.91 19.52
CA THR A 255 8.48 -1.07 18.88
C THR A 255 8.47 -2.30 17.98
N TYR A 256 7.29 -2.82 17.70
CA TYR A 256 7.09 -4.02 16.90
C TYR A 256 6.06 -3.73 15.81
N GLY A 257 6.19 -4.41 14.68
CA GLY A 257 5.23 -4.34 13.57
C GLY A 257 4.43 -5.62 13.42
N VAL A 258 3.75 -5.74 12.29
CA VAL A 258 2.94 -6.91 11.98
C VAL A 258 3.83 -8.07 11.54
N PRO A 259 3.73 -9.26 12.15
CA PRO A 259 4.49 -10.43 11.73
C PRO A 259 4.19 -10.81 10.28
N VAL A 260 5.23 -11.06 9.48
CA VAL A 260 5.07 -11.46 8.07
C VAL A 260 4.21 -12.73 7.95
N ALA A 261 4.30 -13.66 8.89
CA ALA A 261 3.49 -14.87 8.90
C ALA A 261 1.98 -14.58 9.03
N GLU A 262 1.58 -13.58 9.82
CA GLU A 262 0.18 -13.15 9.94
C GLU A 262 -0.31 -12.47 8.67
N ILE A 263 0.55 -11.68 8.01
CA ILE A 263 0.24 -11.09 6.70
C ILE A 263 -0.02 -12.20 5.67
N VAL A 264 0.85 -13.21 5.61
CA VAL A 264 0.68 -14.39 4.73
C VAL A 264 -0.62 -15.13 5.05
N GLU A 265 -1.00 -15.22 6.31
CA GLU A 265 -2.30 -15.81 6.69
C GLU A 265 -3.47 -14.95 6.16
N GLY A 266 -3.40 -13.63 6.26
CA GLY A 266 -4.39 -12.73 5.66
C GLY A 266 -4.50 -12.89 4.14
N ILE A 267 -3.37 -13.09 3.45
CA ILE A 267 -3.34 -13.34 2.00
C ILE A 267 -4.12 -14.62 1.62
N LYS A 268 -4.04 -15.68 2.42
CA LYS A 268 -4.82 -16.91 2.21
C LYS A 268 -6.34 -16.66 2.31
N HIS A 269 -6.75 -15.56 2.93
CA HIS A 269 -8.13 -15.24 3.21
C HIS A 269 -8.66 -13.99 2.47
N GLY A 270 -8.09 -13.65 1.32
CA GLY A 270 -8.64 -12.62 0.42
C GLY A 270 -7.89 -11.30 0.37
N VAL A 271 -6.88 -11.10 1.22
CA VAL A 271 -5.97 -9.95 1.10
C VAL A 271 -5.13 -10.11 -0.17
N ARG A 272 -5.11 -9.06 -1.01
CA ARG A 272 -4.37 -9.07 -2.28
C ARG A 272 -3.35 -7.95 -2.39
N LYS A 273 -3.50 -6.87 -1.64
CA LYS A 273 -2.54 -5.75 -1.56
C LYS A 273 -2.13 -5.53 -0.10
N VAL A 274 -0.84 -5.33 0.14
CA VAL A 274 -0.28 -5.11 1.48
C VAL A 274 0.66 -3.91 1.43
N ASN A 275 0.31 -2.84 2.14
CA ASN A 275 1.09 -1.61 2.17
C ASN A 275 2.35 -1.76 3.01
N ILE A 276 3.51 -1.41 2.41
CA ILE A 276 4.83 -1.45 3.04
C ILE A 276 5.53 -0.11 2.83
N ASP A 277 5.75 0.64 3.91
CA ASP A 277 6.50 1.91 3.90
C ASP A 277 7.60 1.92 4.96
N THR A 278 7.24 1.81 6.23
CA THR A 278 8.17 1.92 7.37
C THR A 278 9.38 1.00 7.24
N ASP A 279 9.20 -0.23 6.74
CA ASP A 279 10.30 -1.18 6.57
C ASP A 279 11.40 -0.63 5.65
N LEU A 280 11.02 0.03 4.55
CA LEU A 280 11.97 0.64 3.62
C LEU A 280 12.62 1.90 4.21
N ARG A 281 11.86 2.72 4.93
CA ARG A 281 12.37 3.92 5.63
C ARG A 281 13.43 3.54 6.66
N MET A 282 13.19 2.48 7.45
CA MET A 282 14.13 1.97 8.46
C MET A 282 15.40 1.41 7.82
N ALA A 283 15.27 0.60 6.78
CA ALA A 283 16.43 0.06 6.05
C ALA A 283 17.28 1.17 5.43
N SER A 284 16.63 2.15 4.82
CA SER A 284 17.31 3.33 4.24
C SER A 284 18.09 4.11 5.30
N THR A 285 17.43 4.46 6.41
CA THR A 285 18.05 5.23 7.51
C THR A 285 19.17 4.45 8.17
N GLY A 286 18.94 3.17 8.47
CA GLY A 286 19.93 2.31 9.12
C GLY A 286 21.16 2.08 8.27
N ALA A 287 21.00 1.79 6.98
CA ALA A 287 22.10 1.58 6.05
C ALA A 287 22.94 2.85 5.86
N THR A 288 22.27 4.01 5.73
CA THR A 288 22.95 5.31 5.63
C THR A 288 23.76 5.61 6.88
N ARG A 289 23.18 5.48 8.08
CA ARG A 289 23.85 5.72 9.36
C ARG A 289 25.07 4.82 9.54
N ARG A 290 24.91 3.53 9.29
CA ARG A 290 25.98 2.53 9.39
C ARG A 290 27.13 2.88 8.44
N TYR A 291 26.82 3.12 7.17
CA TYR A 291 27.84 3.42 6.17
C TYR A 291 28.68 4.64 6.55
N LEU A 292 28.02 5.75 6.92
CA LEU A 292 28.70 7.00 7.27
C LEU A 292 29.55 6.87 8.53
N ALA A 293 29.10 6.09 9.52
CA ALA A 293 29.88 5.82 10.72
C ALA A 293 31.12 4.94 10.46
N GLU A 294 30.98 3.93 9.60
CA GLU A 294 32.06 3.00 9.25
C GLU A 294 33.05 3.59 8.23
N ASN A 295 32.60 4.60 7.46
CA ASN A 295 33.41 5.23 6.39
C ASN A 295 33.49 6.76 6.57
N PRO A 296 34.05 7.26 7.68
CA PRO A 296 33.98 8.69 8.04
C PRO A 296 34.73 9.64 7.09
N LYS A 297 35.51 9.11 6.16
CA LYS A 297 36.21 9.91 5.14
C LYS A 297 35.44 10.02 3.83
N ASP A 298 34.39 9.22 3.66
CA ASP A 298 33.58 9.24 2.45
C ASP A 298 32.58 10.40 2.48
N PHE A 299 32.52 11.13 1.38
CA PHE A 299 31.62 12.27 1.19
C PHE A 299 30.76 12.16 -0.09
N ASP A 300 31.02 11.17 -0.95
CA ASP A 300 30.25 10.95 -2.17
C ASP A 300 28.90 10.29 -1.83
N PRO A 301 27.74 10.99 -2.04
CA PRO A 301 26.43 10.44 -1.69
C PRO A 301 26.11 9.17 -2.46
N ARG A 302 26.64 8.96 -3.66
CA ARG A 302 26.38 7.76 -4.46
C ARG A 302 26.82 6.49 -3.75
N LYS A 303 27.82 6.55 -2.87
CA LYS A 303 28.32 5.40 -2.13
C LYS A 303 27.37 4.95 -1.03
N PHE A 304 26.95 5.87 -0.13
CA PHE A 304 26.02 5.49 0.94
C PHE A 304 24.61 5.27 0.43
N LEU A 305 24.19 5.95 -0.65
CA LEU A 305 22.89 5.70 -1.29
C LEU A 305 22.85 4.36 -2.03
N ALA A 306 23.99 3.86 -2.54
CA ALA A 306 24.09 2.51 -3.09
C ALA A 306 23.83 1.44 -2.01
N GLU A 307 24.44 1.58 -0.81
CA GLU A 307 24.17 0.67 0.31
C GLU A 307 22.72 0.77 0.82
N THR A 308 22.16 1.98 0.79
CA THR A 308 20.75 2.23 1.09
C THR A 308 19.83 1.48 0.12
N THR A 309 20.09 1.59 -1.18
CA THR A 309 19.34 0.88 -2.23
C THR A 309 19.41 -0.63 -2.04
N LYS A 310 20.59 -1.16 -1.76
CA LYS A 310 20.83 -2.58 -1.51
C LYS A 310 20.05 -3.10 -0.29
N ALA A 311 20.01 -2.33 0.79
CA ALA A 311 19.28 -2.70 2.00
C ALA A 311 17.76 -2.76 1.74
N MET A 312 17.19 -1.74 1.08
CA MET A 312 15.79 -1.72 0.71
C MET A 312 15.43 -2.83 -0.28
N LYS A 313 16.30 -3.10 -1.27
CA LYS A 313 16.12 -4.19 -2.24
C LYS A 313 15.99 -5.55 -1.55
N ALA A 314 16.78 -5.82 -0.52
CA ALA A 314 16.69 -7.07 0.24
C ALA A 314 15.32 -7.24 0.90
N ILE A 315 14.75 -6.16 1.46
CA ILE A 315 13.39 -6.18 2.02
C ILE A 315 12.35 -6.42 0.92
N CYS A 316 12.42 -5.69 -0.18
CA CYS A 316 11.48 -5.85 -1.29
C CYS A 316 11.47 -7.30 -1.79
N LYS A 317 12.66 -7.88 -1.99
CA LYS A 317 12.81 -9.28 -2.42
C LYS A 317 12.14 -10.24 -1.44
N ALA A 318 12.43 -10.11 -0.15
CA ALA A 318 11.84 -10.95 0.90
C ALA A 318 10.30 -10.84 0.93
N ARG A 319 9.72 -9.67 0.63
CA ARG A 319 8.27 -9.50 0.56
C ARG A 319 7.66 -10.10 -0.70
N TYR A 320 8.30 -9.96 -1.88
CA TYR A 320 7.86 -10.62 -3.11
C TYR A 320 7.83 -12.15 -2.95
N GLU A 321 8.85 -12.71 -2.31
CA GLU A 321 8.94 -14.15 -2.04
C GLU A 321 7.87 -14.59 -1.01
N ALA A 322 7.79 -13.90 0.14
CA ALA A 322 6.88 -14.28 1.23
C ALA A 322 5.39 -14.18 0.84
N PHE A 323 5.02 -13.18 0.03
CA PHE A 323 3.63 -12.98 -0.39
C PHE A 323 3.26 -13.79 -1.64
N GLY A 324 4.22 -14.47 -2.26
CA GLY A 324 4.01 -15.36 -3.40
C GLY A 324 3.92 -14.65 -4.75
N SER A 325 4.26 -13.36 -4.85
CA SER A 325 4.27 -12.61 -6.10
C SER A 325 5.52 -12.86 -6.96
N ALA A 326 6.59 -13.42 -6.38
CA ALA A 326 7.76 -13.86 -7.12
C ALA A 326 7.38 -14.91 -8.17
N GLY A 327 7.92 -14.77 -9.39
CA GLY A 327 7.65 -15.66 -10.54
C GLY A 327 6.32 -15.38 -11.26
N GLN A 328 5.60 -14.30 -10.92
CA GLN A 328 4.28 -14.03 -11.47
C GLN A 328 4.30 -13.01 -12.64
N ALA A 329 5.30 -12.11 -12.74
CA ALA A 329 5.30 -11.05 -13.74
C ALA A 329 5.17 -11.57 -15.18
N GLY A 330 5.94 -12.58 -15.54
CA GLY A 330 5.92 -13.18 -16.89
C GLY A 330 4.61 -13.90 -17.26
N LYS A 331 3.70 -14.09 -16.30
CA LYS A 331 2.38 -14.71 -16.53
C LYS A 331 1.29 -13.67 -16.80
N ILE A 332 1.57 -12.39 -16.54
CA ILE A 332 0.61 -11.30 -16.67
C ILE A 332 0.77 -10.66 -18.05
N LYS A 333 -0.27 -10.73 -18.85
CA LYS A 333 -0.32 -10.00 -20.13
C LYS A 333 -0.93 -8.62 -19.88
N PRO A 334 -0.17 -7.52 -20.02
CA PRO A 334 -0.66 -6.17 -19.76
C PRO A 334 -1.91 -5.83 -20.58
N ILE A 335 -2.90 -5.24 -19.92
CA ILE A 335 -4.12 -4.71 -20.52
C ILE A 335 -4.04 -3.19 -20.46
N ALA A 336 -4.23 -2.53 -21.60
CA ALA A 336 -4.21 -1.09 -21.67
C ALA A 336 -5.42 -0.45 -20.94
N LEU A 337 -5.25 0.76 -20.41
CA LEU A 337 -6.29 1.41 -19.62
C LEU A 337 -7.57 1.72 -20.41
N ASP A 338 -7.48 2.00 -21.69
CA ASP A 338 -8.65 2.18 -22.59
C ASP A 338 -9.46 0.90 -22.72
N VAL A 339 -8.80 -0.27 -22.75
CA VAL A 339 -9.48 -1.57 -22.74
C VAL A 339 -10.13 -1.81 -21.36
N MET A 340 -9.47 -1.43 -20.27
CA MET A 340 -10.07 -1.50 -18.94
C MET A 340 -11.30 -0.60 -18.82
N ALA A 341 -11.24 0.63 -19.35
CA ALA A 341 -12.39 1.55 -19.39
C ALA A 341 -13.58 0.93 -20.13
N ALA A 342 -13.32 0.28 -21.27
CA ALA A 342 -14.37 -0.41 -22.01
C ALA A 342 -15.00 -1.59 -21.23
N ARG A 343 -14.21 -2.32 -20.43
CA ARG A 343 -14.71 -3.38 -19.54
C ARG A 343 -15.57 -2.83 -18.41
N TYR A 344 -15.14 -1.74 -17.76
CA TYR A 344 -15.96 -1.05 -16.74
C TYR A 344 -17.30 -0.57 -17.34
N ALA A 345 -17.26 0.09 -18.51
CA ALA A 345 -18.47 0.58 -19.18
C ALA A 345 -19.48 -0.53 -19.53
N LYS A 346 -19.01 -1.76 -19.77
CA LYS A 346 -19.86 -2.93 -20.02
C LYS A 346 -20.33 -3.64 -18.74
N GLY A 347 -19.88 -3.21 -17.58
CA GLY A 347 -20.17 -3.88 -16.31
C GLY A 347 -19.43 -5.22 -16.13
N GLU A 348 -18.42 -5.52 -16.93
CA GLU A 348 -17.65 -6.77 -16.83
C GLU A 348 -16.80 -6.86 -15.56
N LEU A 349 -16.48 -5.70 -14.97
CA LEU A 349 -15.64 -5.56 -13.77
C LEU A 349 -16.43 -5.10 -12.53
N ASN A 350 -17.75 -5.07 -12.61
CA ASN A 350 -18.57 -4.71 -11.45
C ASN A 350 -18.41 -5.77 -10.34
N PRO A 351 -18.17 -5.35 -9.09
CA PRO A 351 -18.08 -6.30 -7.98
C PRO A 351 -19.45 -6.97 -7.76
N ILE A 352 -19.43 -8.29 -7.55
CA ILE A 352 -20.63 -9.08 -7.25
C ILE A 352 -20.65 -9.29 -5.73
N VAL A 353 -21.53 -8.59 -5.05
CA VAL A 353 -21.75 -8.73 -3.61
C VAL A 353 -22.90 -9.68 -3.39
N LYS A 354 -22.64 -10.79 -2.69
CA LYS A 354 -23.65 -11.81 -2.35
C LYS A 354 -24.43 -11.43 -1.10
#